data_75491d7ece892e2b3c4aab009b0189b6
#
_entry.id   75491d7ece892e2b3c4aab009b0189b6
#
_cell.length_a   1.000
_cell.length_b   1.000
_cell.length_c   1.000
_cell.angle_alpha   90.00
_cell.angle_beta   90.00
_cell.angle_gamma   90.00
#
_symmetry.space_group_name_H-M   'P 1'
#
loop_
_entity.id
_entity.type
_entity.pdbx_description
1 polymer ?
#
loop_
_entity_poly.entity_id
_entity_poly.type
_entity_poly.pdbx_seq_one_letter_code
_entity_poly.pdbx_strand_id
1 'polypeptide(L)'
;MRALESIQNQDLYDLQIVVVCRDAAPGVRHSLQVAADRDIHIDLIDVEDAKCGACLRAGFAVSRGSQIIAMNADEWFAPQSLSKMVDIACDTTADIVLPTVSLDRYDAHRERHSRVLDAAHISIDSKSSMVTGLPQLILGGLVVQTSGVMYSRSLFEACLSRGKAYRTVEFMAYALSQARFVSGCGDACFHAVAPKLTDAFDPTMYARISDDTRALDELADSLSEADSGGRLKLASQKFYFAGLVACIENLCLSPHG
;
A
#
# COMPACT_ATOMS: atom_id res chain seq x y z
N MET A 1 -2.66 -1.54 19.46
CA MET A 1 -3.16 -2.94 19.47
C MET A 1 -4.20 -3.23 18.40
N ARG A 2 -5.02 -2.23 17.94
CA ARG A 2 -6.10 -2.43 16.93
C ARG A 2 -5.64 -3.15 15.66
N ALA A 3 -4.47 -2.81 15.12
CA ALA A 3 -3.91 -3.47 13.94
C ALA A 3 -3.77 -4.98 14.17
N LEU A 4 -3.06 -5.38 15.24
CA LEU A 4 -2.84 -6.79 15.57
C LEU A 4 -4.16 -7.53 15.84
N GLU A 5 -5.05 -6.95 16.63
CA GLU A 5 -6.37 -7.51 16.91
C GLU A 5 -7.19 -7.71 15.62
N SER A 6 -7.10 -6.80 14.65
CA SER A 6 -7.81 -6.93 13.38
C SER A 6 -7.33 -8.11 12.54
N ILE A 7 -6.05 -8.48 12.67
CA ILE A 7 -5.48 -9.64 11.97
C ILE A 7 -5.81 -10.93 12.72
N GLN A 8 -5.69 -10.95 14.07
CA GLN A 8 -6.02 -12.12 14.88
C GLN A 8 -7.51 -12.53 14.79
N ASN A 9 -8.39 -11.56 14.54
CA ASN A 9 -9.83 -11.79 14.39
C ASN A 9 -10.27 -12.12 12.95
N GLN A 10 -9.33 -12.36 12.02
CA GLN A 10 -9.67 -12.88 10.70
C GLN A 10 -10.06 -14.37 10.78
N ASP A 11 -10.84 -14.81 9.81
CA ASP A 11 -11.27 -16.21 9.67
C ASP A 11 -10.28 -17.08 8.85
N LEU A 12 -9.01 -16.69 8.85
CA LEU A 12 -7.92 -17.36 8.13
C LEU A 12 -6.99 -18.05 9.15
N TYR A 13 -6.87 -19.39 9.04
CA TYR A 13 -6.07 -20.19 9.99
C TYR A 13 -4.60 -20.33 9.56
N ASP A 14 -4.31 -20.39 8.26
CA ASP A 14 -2.93 -20.48 7.75
C ASP A 14 -2.35 -19.07 7.59
N LEU A 15 -2.06 -18.45 8.73
CA LEU A 15 -1.62 -17.07 8.82
C LEU A 15 -0.37 -16.97 9.69
N GLN A 16 0.67 -16.29 9.21
CA GLN A 16 1.80 -15.85 10.00
C GLN A 16 1.74 -14.34 10.19
N ILE A 17 1.88 -13.88 11.42
CA ILE A 17 1.90 -12.45 11.77
C ILE A 17 3.33 -12.09 12.18
N VAL A 18 4.04 -11.33 11.37
CA VAL A 18 5.38 -10.83 11.70
C VAL A 18 5.26 -9.39 12.18
N VAL A 19 5.47 -9.19 13.48
CA VAL A 19 5.48 -7.87 14.09
C VAL A 19 6.92 -7.37 14.18
N VAL A 20 7.21 -6.30 13.44
CA VAL A 20 8.54 -5.70 13.40
C VAL A 20 8.55 -4.44 14.25
N CYS A 21 9.31 -4.48 15.34
CA CYS A 21 9.49 -3.37 16.25
C CYS A 21 10.76 -2.59 15.95
N ARG A 22 10.62 -1.27 15.83
CA ARG A 22 11.72 -0.32 15.80
C ARG A 22 11.40 0.80 16.78
N ASP A 23 12.32 1.03 17.72
CA ASP A 23 12.17 2.11 18.73
C ASP A 23 10.85 2.06 19.50
N ALA A 24 10.29 0.87 19.74
CA ALA A 24 9.03 0.72 20.44
C ALA A 24 9.18 1.13 21.91
N ALA A 25 8.26 1.95 22.40
CA ALA A 25 8.22 2.29 23.81
C ALA A 25 8.12 1.01 24.68
N PRO A 26 8.78 0.94 25.85
CA PRO A 26 8.85 -0.27 26.67
C PRO A 26 7.48 -0.91 26.97
N GLY A 27 6.46 -0.09 27.24
CA GLY A 27 5.09 -0.60 27.48
C GLY A 27 4.44 -1.23 26.26
N VAL A 28 4.69 -0.66 25.07
CA VAL A 28 4.21 -1.22 23.79
C VAL A 28 4.94 -2.54 23.51
N ARG A 29 6.28 -2.55 23.66
CA ARG A 29 7.09 -3.75 23.44
C ARG A 29 6.67 -4.90 24.38
N HIS A 30 6.41 -4.58 25.65
CA HIS A 30 5.92 -5.57 26.61
C HIS A 30 4.54 -6.14 26.20
N SER A 31 3.61 -5.28 25.80
CA SER A 31 2.28 -5.71 25.35
C SER A 31 2.35 -6.62 24.10
N LEU A 32 3.23 -6.32 23.16
CA LEU A 32 3.46 -7.15 21.99
C LEU A 32 4.10 -8.50 22.35
N GLN A 33 5.02 -8.52 23.33
CA GLN A 33 5.60 -9.77 23.83
C GLN A 33 4.53 -10.66 24.46
N VAL A 34 3.66 -10.09 25.30
CA VAL A 34 2.54 -10.83 25.89
C VAL A 34 1.59 -11.40 24.83
N ALA A 35 1.37 -10.66 23.74
CA ALA A 35 0.56 -11.16 22.62
C ALA A 35 1.25 -12.33 21.90
N ALA A 36 2.54 -12.20 21.60
CA ALA A 36 3.33 -13.27 20.96
C ALA A 36 3.45 -14.53 21.82
N ASP A 37 3.57 -14.39 23.15
CA ASP A 37 3.63 -15.53 24.07
C ASP A 37 2.30 -16.32 24.13
N ARG A 38 1.20 -15.72 23.71
CA ARG A 38 -0.16 -16.31 23.72
C ARG A 38 -0.62 -16.83 22.36
N ASP A 39 0.00 -16.38 21.29
CA ASP A 39 -0.41 -16.70 19.92
C ASP A 39 0.80 -17.14 19.10
N ILE A 40 0.83 -18.44 18.77
CA ILE A 40 1.94 -19.06 18.03
C ILE A 40 2.10 -18.55 16.59
N HIS A 41 1.10 -17.85 16.07
CA HIS A 41 1.15 -17.24 14.74
C HIS A 41 1.95 -15.94 14.73
N ILE A 42 2.28 -15.37 15.89
CA ILE A 42 2.98 -14.09 16.02
C ILE A 42 4.47 -14.31 16.19
N ASP A 43 5.24 -13.88 15.20
CA ASP A 43 6.69 -13.74 15.28
C ASP A 43 7.02 -12.25 15.58
N LEU A 44 7.66 -11.99 16.73
CA LEU A 44 8.05 -10.64 17.14
C LEU A 44 9.55 -10.46 16.94
N ILE A 45 9.92 -9.46 16.12
CA ILE A 45 11.33 -9.15 15.83
C ILE A 45 11.64 -7.69 16.10
N ASP A 46 12.85 -7.42 16.61
CA ASP A 46 13.35 -6.07 16.84
C ASP A 46 14.36 -5.70 15.75
N VAL A 47 14.31 -4.45 15.28
CA VAL A 47 15.21 -3.91 14.26
C VAL A 47 15.85 -2.62 14.77
N GLU A 48 17.17 -2.61 14.84
CA GLU A 48 17.95 -1.44 15.26
C GLU A 48 18.30 -0.50 14.07
N ASP A 49 18.29 -1.03 12.83
CA ASP A 49 18.65 -0.26 11.64
C ASP A 49 17.57 0.78 11.30
N ALA A 50 17.97 2.06 11.34
CA ALA A 50 17.11 3.19 11.02
C ALA A 50 16.89 3.43 9.51
N LYS A 51 17.56 2.63 8.63
CA LYS A 51 17.44 2.83 7.18
C LYS A 51 16.03 2.57 6.68
N CYS A 52 15.63 3.35 5.69
CA CYS A 52 14.35 3.18 5.03
C CYS A 52 14.17 1.74 4.51
N GLY A 53 13.03 1.13 4.83
CA GLY A 53 12.71 -0.23 4.41
C GLY A 53 13.41 -1.36 5.20
N ALA A 54 14.25 -1.07 6.22
CA ALA A 54 14.90 -2.09 7.03
C ALA A 54 13.87 -2.99 7.74
N CYS A 55 12.84 -2.40 8.35
CA CYS A 55 11.76 -3.16 8.98
C CYS A 55 11.05 -4.10 8.01
N LEU A 56 10.75 -3.61 6.80
CA LEU A 56 10.08 -4.43 5.79
C LEU A 56 10.95 -5.62 5.34
N ARG A 57 12.24 -5.37 5.08
CA ARG A 57 13.18 -6.43 4.71
C ARG A 57 13.37 -7.46 5.83
N ALA A 58 13.48 -6.99 7.08
CA ALA A 58 13.59 -7.88 8.22
C ALA A 58 12.34 -8.75 8.39
N GLY A 59 11.15 -8.16 8.29
CA GLY A 59 9.89 -8.90 8.33
C GLY A 59 9.77 -9.90 7.19
N PHE A 60 10.12 -9.51 5.97
CA PHE A 60 10.10 -10.41 4.82
C PHE A 60 11.07 -11.59 4.98
N ALA A 61 12.27 -11.36 5.53
CA ALA A 61 13.28 -12.40 5.70
C ALA A 61 12.82 -13.57 6.60
N VAL A 62 11.95 -13.32 7.56
CA VAL A 62 11.39 -14.35 8.46
C VAL A 62 10.01 -14.83 8.04
N SER A 63 9.38 -14.18 7.07
CA SER A 63 8.06 -14.58 6.57
C SER A 63 8.13 -15.87 5.78
N ARG A 64 7.08 -16.71 5.87
CA ARG A 64 6.99 -18.04 5.23
C ARG A 64 5.83 -18.18 4.24
N GLY A 65 4.84 -17.29 4.32
CA GLY A 65 3.63 -17.35 3.48
C GLY A 65 3.92 -17.18 1.98
N SER A 66 3.11 -17.76 1.13
CA SER A 66 3.13 -17.58 -0.33
C SER A 66 2.57 -16.23 -0.77
N GLN A 67 1.73 -15.63 0.07
CA GLN A 67 1.17 -14.30 -0.09
C GLN A 67 1.74 -13.38 1.00
N ILE A 68 2.04 -12.14 0.65
CA ILE A 68 2.62 -11.14 1.54
C ILE A 68 1.72 -9.91 1.59
N ILE A 69 1.39 -9.49 2.79
CA ILE A 69 0.75 -8.20 3.05
C ILE A 69 1.63 -7.44 4.04
N ALA A 70 1.90 -6.18 3.75
CA ALA A 70 2.54 -5.30 4.72
C ALA A 70 1.59 -4.16 5.09
N MET A 71 1.55 -3.79 6.37
CA MET A 71 0.70 -2.73 6.89
C MET A 71 1.36 -2.01 8.05
N ASN A 72 0.84 -0.83 8.39
CA ASN A 72 1.31 -0.09 9.56
C ASN A 72 0.49 -0.43 10.81
N ALA A 73 1.04 -0.03 11.96
CA ALA A 73 0.42 -0.25 13.27
C ALA A 73 -0.87 0.58 13.51
N ASP A 74 -1.12 1.59 12.70
CA ASP A 74 -2.31 2.46 12.75
C ASP A 74 -3.38 2.10 11.71
N GLU A 75 -3.15 1.06 10.93
CA GLU A 75 -4.04 0.52 9.90
C GLU A 75 -4.69 -0.79 10.37
N TRP A 76 -5.81 -1.19 9.75
CA TRP A 76 -6.50 -2.43 10.14
C TRP A 76 -7.39 -2.97 9.00
N PHE A 77 -7.67 -4.26 9.04
CA PHE A 77 -8.64 -4.91 8.15
C PHE A 77 -10.02 -5.04 8.80
N ALA A 78 -11.07 -4.94 8.00
CA ALA A 78 -12.39 -5.39 8.39
C ALA A 78 -12.43 -6.93 8.53
N PRO A 79 -13.38 -7.50 9.29
CA PRO A 79 -13.53 -8.96 9.40
C PRO A 79 -13.65 -9.64 8.03
N GLN A 80 -13.12 -10.85 7.90
CA GLN A 80 -13.18 -11.68 6.69
C GLN A 80 -12.48 -11.10 5.44
N SER A 81 -11.72 -10.02 5.58
CA SER A 81 -11.06 -9.40 4.43
C SER A 81 -9.91 -10.25 3.91
N LEU A 82 -9.14 -10.88 4.80
CA LEU A 82 -7.97 -11.67 4.38
C LEU A 82 -8.38 -12.97 3.69
N SER A 83 -9.39 -13.69 4.18
CA SER A 83 -9.90 -14.89 3.54
C SER A 83 -10.39 -14.60 2.12
N LYS A 84 -11.18 -13.54 1.93
CA LYS A 84 -11.66 -13.12 0.61
C LYS A 84 -10.53 -12.77 -0.36
N MET A 85 -9.48 -12.10 0.13
CA MET A 85 -8.31 -11.80 -0.70
C MET A 85 -7.52 -13.06 -1.07
N VAL A 86 -7.39 -14.02 -0.14
CA VAL A 86 -6.75 -15.32 -0.41
C VAL A 86 -7.55 -16.11 -1.42
N ASP A 87 -8.87 -16.18 -1.29
CA ASP A 87 -9.75 -16.87 -2.25
C ASP A 87 -9.56 -16.32 -3.67
N ILE A 88 -9.56 -14.99 -3.83
CA ILE A 88 -9.28 -14.36 -5.13
C ILE A 88 -7.88 -14.70 -5.62
N ALA A 89 -6.86 -14.64 -4.76
CA ALA A 89 -5.49 -14.97 -5.16
C ALA A 89 -5.37 -16.42 -5.65
N CYS A 90 -6.07 -17.36 -5.00
CA CYS A 90 -6.09 -18.77 -5.37
C CYS A 90 -6.86 -19.01 -6.66
N ASP A 91 -8.07 -18.46 -6.77
CA ASP A 91 -8.97 -18.67 -7.91
C ASP A 91 -8.43 -18.07 -9.22
N THR A 92 -7.76 -16.93 -9.12
CA THR A 92 -7.28 -16.16 -10.28
C THR A 92 -5.78 -16.31 -10.52
N THR A 93 -5.03 -16.88 -9.58
CA THR A 93 -3.56 -16.86 -9.58
C THR A 93 -2.96 -15.44 -9.66
N ALA A 94 -3.66 -14.46 -9.07
CA ALA A 94 -3.25 -13.06 -9.10
C ALA A 94 -1.93 -12.85 -8.36
N ASP A 95 -1.05 -12.08 -8.98
CA ASP A 95 0.20 -11.63 -8.37
C ASP A 95 -0.04 -10.45 -7.40
N ILE A 96 -1.13 -9.69 -7.62
CA ILE A 96 -1.56 -8.59 -6.77
C ILE A 96 -3.07 -8.69 -6.54
N VAL A 97 -3.50 -8.62 -5.27
CA VAL A 97 -4.91 -8.45 -4.90
C VAL A 97 -5.07 -7.15 -4.14
N LEU A 98 -5.93 -6.27 -4.66
CA LEU A 98 -6.19 -4.94 -4.12
C LEU A 98 -7.48 -4.97 -3.28
N PRO A 99 -7.45 -4.66 -1.97
CA PRO A 99 -8.67 -4.49 -1.20
C PRO A 99 -9.35 -3.16 -1.55
N THR A 100 -10.63 -3.04 -1.30
CA THR A 100 -11.28 -1.73 -1.16
C THR A 100 -10.69 -1.02 0.05
N VAL A 101 -10.27 0.23 -0.10
CA VAL A 101 -9.61 1.00 0.95
C VAL A 101 -10.53 2.09 1.46
N SER A 102 -10.81 2.07 2.77
CA SER A 102 -11.40 3.20 3.48
C SER A 102 -10.28 4.09 4.00
N LEU A 103 -10.06 5.21 3.34
CA LEU A 103 -9.01 6.16 3.69
C LEU A 103 -9.58 7.24 4.61
N ASP A 104 -9.14 7.23 5.86
CA ASP A 104 -9.52 8.23 6.85
C ASP A 104 -8.51 9.38 6.87
N ARG A 105 -9.02 10.59 6.75
CA ARG A 105 -8.26 11.84 6.93
C ARG A 105 -8.86 12.61 8.10
N TYR A 106 -8.01 13.15 8.94
CA TYR A 106 -8.42 14.06 10.01
C TYR A 106 -7.97 15.48 9.64
N ASP A 107 -8.91 16.43 9.66
CA ASP A 107 -8.61 17.85 9.46
C ASP A 107 -7.99 18.51 10.72
N ALA A 108 -7.70 19.81 10.63
CA ALA A 108 -7.16 20.60 11.75
C ALA A 108 -8.11 20.63 12.97
N HIS A 109 -9.41 20.47 12.76
CA HIS A 109 -10.44 20.43 13.83
C HIS A 109 -10.68 19.03 14.37
N ARG A 110 -9.90 18.01 13.90
CA ARG A 110 -10.06 16.57 14.19
C ARG A 110 -11.36 15.97 13.67
N GLU A 111 -12.01 16.61 12.72
CA GLU A 111 -13.11 16.00 12.01
C GLU A 111 -12.60 14.93 11.06
N ARG A 112 -13.28 13.78 11.04
CA ARG A 112 -12.94 12.64 10.21
C ARG A 112 -13.61 12.76 8.85
N HIS A 113 -12.83 12.77 7.81
CA HIS A 113 -13.27 12.65 6.44
C HIS A 113 -12.84 11.30 5.89
N SER A 114 -13.79 10.50 5.43
CA SER A 114 -13.48 9.17 4.87
C SER A 114 -13.70 9.20 3.36
N ARG A 115 -12.74 8.65 2.62
CA ARG A 115 -12.84 8.40 1.18
C ARG A 115 -12.70 6.90 0.93
N VAL A 116 -13.58 6.35 0.10
CA VAL A 116 -13.48 4.95 -0.33
C VAL A 116 -12.75 4.90 -1.67
N LEU A 117 -11.71 4.08 -1.73
CA LEU A 117 -11.01 3.72 -2.96
C LEU A 117 -11.47 2.31 -3.32
N ASP A 118 -12.41 2.23 -4.25
CA ASP A 118 -13.04 0.97 -4.63
C ASP A 118 -12.16 0.18 -5.60
N ALA A 119 -11.92 -1.10 -5.30
CA ALA A 119 -11.16 -2.02 -6.12
C ALA A 119 -12.04 -3.08 -6.82
N ALA A 120 -13.35 -3.11 -6.60
CA ALA A 120 -14.25 -4.19 -7.02
C ALA A 120 -14.20 -4.51 -8.52
N HIS A 121 -13.89 -3.54 -9.35
CA HIS A 121 -13.90 -3.67 -10.81
C HIS A 121 -12.51 -3.81 -11.44
N ILE A 122 -11.47 -3.98 -10.63
CA ILE A 122 -10.11 -4.13 -11.13
C ILE A 122 -9.86 -5.59 -11.53
N SER A 123 -9.58 -5.80 -12.81
CA SER A 123 -9.12 -7.09 -13.35
C SER A 123 -8.16 -6.81 -14.49
N ILE A 124 -6.88 -7.12 -14.27
CA ILE A 124 -5.81 -6.86 -15.23
C ILE A 124 -5.05 -8.17 -15.43
N ASP A 125 -5.21 -8.80 -16.58
CA ASP A 125 -4.66 -10.11 -16.95
C ASP A 125 -3.78 -10.07 -18.20
N SER A 126 -3.64 -8.88 -18.81
CA SER A 126 -2.91 -8.69 -20.07
C SER A 126 -2.44 -7.25 -20.20
N LYS A 127 -1.51 -7.00 -21.12
CA LYS A 127 -1.10 -5.64 -21.44
C LYS A 127 -2.26 -4.77 -21.92
N SER A 128 -3.23 -5.35 -22.62
CA SER A 128 -4.40 -4.63 -23.10
C SER A 128 -5.33 -4.21 -21.97
N SER A 129 -5.60 -5.09 -21.00
CA SER A 129 -6.38 -4.76 -19.81
C SER A 129 -5.63 -3.82 -18.86
N MET A 130 -4.28 -3.87 -18.86
CA MET A 130 -3.45 -2.91 -18.12
C MET A 130 -3.69 -1.48 -18.61
N VAL A 131 -3.75 -1.27 -19.91
CA VAL A 131 -4.01 0.06 -20.52
C VAL A 131 -5.37 0.63 -20.11
N THR A 132 -6.35 -0.23 -19.85
CA THR A 132 -7.69 0.22 -19.43
C THR A 132 -7.86 0.31 -17.91
N GLY A 133 -7.25 -0.58 -17.16
CA GLY A 133 -7.37 -0.66 -15.70
C GLY A 133 -6.44 0.29 -14.96
N LEU A 134 -5.21 0.46 -15.44
CA LEU A 134 -4.21 1.29 -14.77
C LEU A 134 -4.62 2.78 -14.64
N PRO A 135 -5.24 3.44 -15.64
CA PRO A 135 -5.77 4.78 -15.44
C PRO A 135 -6.78 4.88 -14.29
N GLN A 136 -7.58 3.84 -14.08
CA GLN A 136 -8.54 3.78 -12.96
C GLN A 136 -7.80 3.68 -11.62
N LEU A 137 -6.73 2.87 -11.53
CA LEU A 137 -5.88 2.79 -10.34
C LEU A 137 -5.21 4.13 -10.01
N ILE A 138 -4.69 4.81 -11.03
CA ILE A 138 -4.03 6.11 -10.88
C ILE A 138 -5.02 7.18 -10.42
N LEU A 139 -6.11 7.36 -11.16
CA LEU A 139 -7.09 8.42 -10.91
C LEU A 139 -7.96 8.11 -9.67
N GLY A 140 -8.18 6.83 -9.37
CA GLY A 140 -8.84 6.38 -8.15
C GLY A 140 -8.00 6.55 -6.89
N GLY A 141 -6.68 6.71 -7.03
CA GLY A 141 -5.73 6.85 -5.92
C GLY A 141 -5.26 5.52 -5.34
N LEU A 142 -5.63 4.37 -5.93
CA LEU A 142 -5.15 3.05 -5.47
C LEU A 142 -3.65 2.85 -5.75
N VAL A 143 -3.10 3.53 -6.76
CA VAL A 143 -1.67 3.42 -7.10
C VAL A 143 -0.74 3.91 -5.99
N VAL A 144 -1.21 4.81 -5.13
CA VAL A 144 -0.45 5.29 -3.96
C VAL A 144 -0.64 4.42 -2.73
N GLN A 145 -1.58 3.48 -2.77
CA GLN A 145 -1.91 2.60 -1.65
C GLN A 145 -1.18 1.27 -1.81
N THR A 146 -0.02 1.14 -1.17
CA THR A 146 0.76 -0.10 -1.16
C THR A 146 0.53 -0.93 0.11
N SER A 147 0.12 -0.28 1.19
CA SER A 147 -0.20 -0.91 2.47
C SER A 147 -1.55 -1.63 2.38
N GLY A 148 -1.66 -2.82 2.99
CA GLY A 148 -2.87 -3.63 2.93
C GLY A 148 -3.08 -4.39 1.62
N VAL A 149 -2.27 -4.14 0.59
CA VAL A 149 -2.29 -4.88 -0.67
C VAL A 149 -1.61 -6.23 -0.49
N MET A 150 -2.21 -7.27 -1.05
CA MET A 150 -1.64 -8.63 -1.08
C MET A 150 -0.81 -8.80 -2.34
N TYR A 151 0.41 -9.32 -2.18
CA TYR A 151 1.34 -9.62 -3.25
C TYR A 151 1.74 -11.08 -3.22
N SER A 152 1.93 -11.72 -4.37
CA SER A 152 2.64 -12.99 -4.41
C SER A 152 4.07 -12.80 -3.86
N ARG A 153 4.58 -13.80 -3.12
CA ARG A 153 5.92 -13.74 -2.52
C ARG A 153 7.00 -13.41 -3.54
N SER A 154 6.96 -14.05 -4.70
CA SER A 154 7.96 -13.84 -5.76
C SER A 154 7.98 -12.42 -6.29
N LEU A 155 6.80 -11.82 -6.48
CA LEU A 155 6.68 -10.43 -6.91
C LEU A 155 7.17 -9.46 -5.83
N PHE A 156 6.79 -9.70 -4.57
CA PHE A 156 7.21 -8.86 -3.45
C PHE A 156 8.74 -8.90 -3.26
N GLU A 157 9.36 -10.08 -3.37
CA GLU A 157 10.81 -10.26 -3.34
C GLU A 157 11.51 -9.50 -4.47
N ALA A 158 10.97 -9.58 -5.69
CA ALA A 158 11.49 -8.85 -6.83
C ALA A 158 11.47 -7.33 -6.60
N CYS A 159 10.38 -6.81 -6.02
CA CYS A 159 10.27 -5.39 -5.67
C CYS A 159 11.31 -4.98 -4.60
N LEU A 160 11.50 -5.79 -3.57
CA LEU A 160 12.49 -5.52 -2.51
C LEU A 160 13.93 -5.54 -3.04
N SER A 161 14.23 -6.48 -3.95
CA SER A 161 15.57 -6.63 -4.55
C SER A 161 15.99 -5.43 -5.40
N ARG A 162 15.01 -4.70 -5.95
CA ARG A 162 15.25 -3.45 -6.70
C ARG A 162 15.57 -2.25 -5.80
N GLY A 163 15.50 -2.41 -4.48
CA GLY A 163 15.74 -1.32 -3.53
C GLY A 163 14.67 -0.23 -3.55
N LYS A 164 13.52 -0.48 -4.19
CA LYS A 164 12.42 0.48 -4.22
C LYS A 164 11.85 0.70 -2.82
N ALA A 165 11.60 1.95 -2.49
CA ALA A 165 11.02 2.29 -1.20
C ALA A 165 9.56 1.83 -1.16
N TYR A 166 9.23 0.96 -0.23
CA TYR A 166 7.85 0.57 0.01
C TYR A 166 7.00 1.79 0.41
N ARG A 167 5.72 1.77 0.05
CA ARG A 167 4.77 2.88 0.23
C ARG A 167 5.01 4.06 -0.71
N THR A 168 5.63 3.81 -1.84
CA THR A 168 5.77 4.79 -2.91
C THR A 168 5.03 4.34 -4.16
N VAL A 169 4.65 5.30 -4.99
CA VAL A 169 4.11 5.01 -6.33
C VAL A 169 5.13 4.24 -7.16
N GLU A 170 6.42 4.49 -6.96
CA GLU A 170 7.50 3.76 -7.64
C GLU A 170 7.47 2.26 -7.32
N PHE A 171 7.22 1.88 -6.06
CA PHE A 171 7.07 0.46 -5.70
C PHE A 171 5.88 -0.17 -6.41
N MET A 172 4.72 0.50 -6.36
CA MET A 172 3.50 0.01 -7.01
C MET A 172 3.64 -0.04 -8.53
N ALA A 173 4.21 1.00 -9.16
CA ALA A 173 4.44 1.04 -10.59
C ALA A 173 5.35 -0.12 -11.04
N TYR A 174 6.43 -0.39 -10.29
CA TYR A 174 7.28 -1.54 -10.57
C TYR A 174 6.54 -2.86 -10.36
N ALA A 175 5.80 -3.03 -9.27
CA ALA A 175 5.00 -4.23 -9.02
C ALA A 175 4.00 -4.48 -10.16
N LEU A 176 3.29 -3.45 -10.61
CA LEU A 176 2.34 -3.52 -11.73
C LEU A 176 3.05 -3.87 -13.04
N SER A 177 4.27 -3.37 -13.28
CA SER A 177 5.03 -3.70 -14.49
C SER A 177 5.46 -5.16 -14.58
N GLN A 178 5.58 -5.84 -13.42
CA GLN A 178 6.01 -7.24 -13.33
C GLN A 178 4.84 -8.21 -13.11
N ALA A 179 3.69 -7.73 -12.63
CA ALA A 179 2.53 -8.56 -12.37
C ALA A 179 1.94 -9.10 -13.68
N ARG A 180 1.59 -10.40 -13.68
CA ARG A 180 0.85 -11.04 -14.77
C ARG A 180 -0.64 -10.84 -14.62
N PHE A 181 -1.12 -10.89 -13.38
CA PHE A 181 -2.52 -10.68 -13.06
C PHE A 181 -2.70 -9.84 -11.81
N VAL A 182 -3.57 -8.82 -11.91
CA VAL A 182 -3.98 -7.95 -10.80
C VAL A 182 -5.48 -8.03 -10.66
N SER A 183 -5.97 -8.34 -9.48
CA SER A 183 -7.39 -8.43 -9.18
C SER A 183 -7.78 -7.51 -8.04
N GLY A 184 -8.95 -6.92 -8.14
CA GLY A 184 -9.58 -6.21 -7.03
C GLY A 184 -10.45 -7.14 -6.20
N CYS A 185 -10.50 -6.92 -4.90
CA CYS A 185 -11.38 -7.57 -3.95
C CYS A 185 -12.32 -6.53 -3.32
N GLY A 186 -13.47 -6.31 -3.97
CA GLY A 186 -14.46 -5.32 -3.51
C GLY A 186 -15.03 -5.61 -2.12
N ASP A 187 -15.11 -6.89 -1.77
CA ASP A 187 -15.65 -7.37 -0.49
C ASP A 187 -14.64 -7.36 0.67
N ALA A 188 -13.35 -7.18 0.39
CA ALA A 188 -12.33 -6.96 1.41
C ALA A 188 -12.17 -5.48 1.68
N CYS A 189 -12.19 -5.07 2.95
CA CYS A 189 -12.02 -3.68 3.33
C CYS A 189 -10.76 -3.50 4.20
N PHE A 190 -9.90 -2.59 3.77
CA PHE A 190 -8.72 -2.16 4.50
C PHE A 190 -8.88 -0.70 4.92
N HIS A 191 -8.67 -0.42 6.19
CA HIS A 191 -8.73 0.91 6.74
C HIS A 191 -7.34 1.50 6.87
N ALA A 192 -7.05 2.51 6.05
CA ALA A 192 -5.82 3.26 6.08
C ALA A 192 -6.04 4.65 6.67
N VAL A 193 -5.02 5.18 7.31
CA VAL A 193 -5.02 6.56 7.81
C VAL A 193 -4.13 7.39 6.91
N ALA A 194 -4.72 8.41 6.27
CA ALA A 194 -3.94 9.35 5.48
C ALA A 194 -2.95 10.08 6.39
N PRO A 195 -1.71 10.32 5.92
CA PRO A 195 -0.79 11.17 6.64
C PRO A 195 -1.50 12.47 7.01
N LYS A 196 -1.34 12.89 8.27
CA LYS A 196 -1.83 14.22 8.66
C LYS A 196 -1.20 15.21 7.71
N LEU A 197 -2.03 16.06 7.08
CA LEU A 197 -1.52 17.32 6.55
C LEU A 197 -0.97 18.04 7.78
N THR A 198 0.33 18.01 7.92
CA THR A 198 0.98 18.79 8.97
C THR A 198 0.72 20.27 8.63
N ASP A 199 0.38 21.08 9.64
CA ASP A 199 0.31 22.53 9.48
C ASP A 199 1.69 23.13 9.13
N ALA A 200 2.70 22.28 8.97
CA ALA A 200 4.05 22.62 8.59
C ALA A 200 4.25 22.40 7.08
N PHE A 201 4.84 23.37 6.44
CA PHE A 201 5.30 23.27 5.05
C PHE A 201 6.24 22.06 4.89
N ASP A 202 5.94 21.20 3.93
CA ASP A 202 6.79 20.06 3.56
C ASP A 202 7.59 20.40 2.29
N PRO A 203 8.85 20.81 2.39
CA PRO A 203 9.67 21.20 1.25
C PRO A 203 9.99 20.00 0.32
N THR A 204 9.77 18.76 0.78
CA THR A 204 10.06 17.56 0.00
C THR A 204 8.87 17.08 -0.82
N MET A 205 7.69 17.64 -0.60
CA MET A 205 6.44 17.19 -1.23
C MET A 205 6.50 17.28 -2.75
N TYR A 206 7.03 18.38 -3.29
CA TYR A 206 7.18 18.55 -4.74
C TYR A 206 8.13 17.50 -5.34
N ALA A 207 9.27 17.24 -4.70
CA ALA A 207 10.22 16.24 -5.17
C ALA A 207 9.58 14.83 -5.19
N ARG A 208 8.83 14.46 -4.15
CA ARG A 208 8.11 13.18 -4.10
C ARG A 208 7.10 13.05 -5.23
N ILE A 209 6.27 14.06 -5.47
CA ILE A 209 5.28 14.04 -6.56
C ILE A 209 5.96 13.93 -7.92
N SER A 210 7.08 14.61 -8.11
CA SER A 210 7.87 14.53 -9.35
C SER A 210 8.45 13.13 -9.56
N ASP A 211 8.97 12.50 -8.49
CA ASP A 211 9.51 11.13 -8.55
C ASP A 211 8.41 10.11 -8.80
N ASP A 212 7.27 10.24 -8.12
CA ASP A 212 6.09 9.39 -8.31
C ASP A 212 5.55 9.49 -9.75
N THR A 213 5.48 10.71 -10.29
CA THR A 213 5.03 10.94 -11.67
C THR A 213 5.98 10.32 -12.68
N ARG A 214 7.29 10.46 -12.46
CA ARG A 214 8.30 9.82 -13.32
C ARG A 214 8.14 8.30 -13.35
N ALA A 215 7.87 7.67 -12.19
CA ALA A 215 7.65 6.23 -12.13
C ALA A 215 6.40 5.79 -12.92
N LEU A 216 5.33 6.61 -12.90
CA LEU A 216 4.12 6.36 -13.70
C LEU A 216 4.38 6.59 -15.20
N ASP A 217 5.18 7.58 -15.57
CA ASP A 217 5.56 7.82 -16.97
C ASP A 217 6.42 6.67 -17.51
N GLU A 218 7.40 6.16 -16.76
CA GLU A 218 8.20 4.98 -17.11
C GLU A 218 7.31 3.74 -17.31
N LEU A 219 6.31 3.54 -16.44
CA LEU A 219 5.33 2.47 -16.61
C LEU A 219 4.49 2.66 -17.87
N ALA A 220 4.01 3.88 -18.13
CA ALA A 220 3.25 4.21 -19.34
C ALA A 220 4.07 3.98 -20.61
N ASP A 221 5.33 4.39 -20.62
CA ASP A 221 6.24 4.20 -21.75
C ASP A 221 6.51 2.70 -22.02
N SER A 222 6.60 1.88 -20.97
CA SER A 222 6.74 0.43 -21.11
C SER A 222 5.53 -0.27 -21.73
N LEU A 223 4.37 0.38 -21.72
CA LEU A 223 3.10 -0.09 -22.27
C LEU A 223 2.67 0.68 -23.53
N SER A 224 3.51 1.55 -24.05
CA SER A 224 3.18 2.49 -25.16
C SER A 224 2.68 1.80 -26.42
N GLU A 225 3.20 0.61 -26.76
CA GLU A 225 2.73 -0.18 -27.91
C GLU A 225 1.25 -0.60 -27.77
N ALA A 226 0.79 -0.85 -26.55
CA ALA A 226 -0.59 -1.23 -26.26
C ALA A 226 -1.49 0.00 -26.04
N ASP A 227 -0.92 1.14 -25.63
CA ASP A 227 -1.65 2.40 -25.35
C ASP A 227 -1.65 3.36 -26.54
N SER A 228 -2.24 2.94 -27.65
CA SER A 228 -2.35 3.78 -28.87
C SER A 228 -3.11 5.09 -28.64
N GLY A 229 -3.88 5.20 -27.56
CA GLY A 229 -4.66 6.40 -27.21
C GLY A 229 -3.98 7.35 -26.21
N GLY A 230 -2.80 7.02 -25.71
CA GLY A 230 -2.07 7.83 -24.72
C GLY A 230 -2.80 8.01 -23.38
N ARG A 231 -3.66 7.07 -23.02
CA ARG A 231 -4.51 7.12 -21.81
C ARG A 231 -3.68 7.07 -20.52
N LEU A 232 -2.62 6.27 -20.52
CA LEU A 232 -1.72 6.14 -19.38
C LEU A 232 -0.96 7.43 -19.13
N LYS A 233 -0.44 8.03 -20.19
CA LYS A 233 0.27 9.31 -20.12
C LYS A 233 -0.65 10.44 -19.65
N LEU A 234 -1.89 10.46 -20.11
CA LEU A 234 -2.88 11.41 -19.64
C LEU A 234 -3.22 11.21 -18.15
N ALA A 235 -3.32 9.96 -17.68
CA ALA A 235 -3.55 9.64 -16.28
C ALA A 235 -2.39 10.08 -15.40
N SER A 236 -1.14 9.84 -15.82
CA SER A 236 0.06 10.33 -15.13
C SER A 236 0.10 11.85 -15.05
N GLN A 237 -0.21 12.56 -16.12
CA GLN A 237 -0.31 14.02 -16.11
C GLN A 237 -1.36 14.54 -15.13
N LYS A 238 -2.55 13.92 -15.09
CA LYS A 238 -3.59 14.29 -14.13
C LYS A 238 -3.17 14.04 -12.69
N PHE A 239 -2.46 12.95 -12.43
CA PHE A 239 -1.86 12.66 -11.14
C PHE A 239 -0.87 13.76 -10.72
N TYR A 240 0.02 14.17 -11.62
CA TYR A 240 0.96 15.27 -11.39
C TYR A 240 0.25 16.58 -11.05
N PHE A 241 -0.77 16.96 -11.82
CA PHE A 241 -1.53 18.19 -11.55
C PHE A 241 -2.24 18.16 -10.20
N ALA A 242 -2.85 17.03 -9.82
CA ALA A 242 -3.45 16.87 -8.50
C ALA A 242 -2.41 17.03 -7.38
N GLY A 243 -1.21 16.48 -7.58
CA GLY A 243 -0.09 16.64 -6.67
C GLY A 243 0.39 18.08 -6.54
N LEU A 244 0.48 18.82 -7.65
CA LEU A 244 0.83 20.26 -7.62
C LEU A 244 -0.19 21.08 -6.85
N VAL A 245 -1.49 20.81 -7.03
CA VAL A 245 -2.55 21.49 -6.26
C VAL A 245 -2.34 21.21 -4.76
N ALA A 246 -2.07 19.97 -4.37
CA ALA A 246 -1.80 19.64 -2.97
C ALA A 246 -0.54 20.32 -2.42
N CYS A 247 0.51 20.54 -3.23
CA CYS A 247 1.68 21.32 -2.84
C CYS A 247 1.32 22.80 -2.57
N ILE A 248 0.52 23.40 -3.45
CA ILE A 248 0.07 24.78 -3.29
C ILE A 248 -0.80 24.92 -2.03
N GLU A 249 -1.73 23.99 -1.82
CA GLU A 249 -2.55 23.96 -0.60
C GLU A 249 -1.68 23.86 0.67
N ASN A 250 -0.68 22.97 0.68
CA ASN A 250 0.25 22.83 1.80
C ASN A 250 1.02 24.12 2.06
N LEU A 251 1.48 24.79 1.00
CA LEU A 251 2.17 26.08 1.10
C LEU A 251 1.25 27.18 1.65
N CYS A 252 0.02 27.27 1.16
CA CYS A 252 -0.93 28.31 1.56
C CYS A 252 -1.49 28.10 2.98
N LEU A 253 -1.62 26.87 3.44
CA LEU A 253 -2.14 26.53 4.77
C LEU A 253 -1.06 26.53 5.85
N SER A 254 0.21 26.62 5.48
CA SER A 254 1.33 26.62 6.40
C SER A 254 1.48 28.00 7.06
N PRO A 255 1.55 28.11 8.41
CA PRO A 255 1.61 29.39 9.11
C PRO A 255 2.89 30.21 8.81
N HIS A 256 3.84 29.65 8.09
CA HIS A 256 5.14 30.25 7.74
C HIS A 256 5.47 30.10 6.24
N GLY A 257 4.45 29.87 5.41
CA GLY A 257 4.58 29.83 3.95
C GLY A 257 4.68 31.19 3.32
#